data_fe1bb79506add9885341468ba884a4c6
#
_entry.id   fe1bb79506add9885341468ba884a4c6
#
_cell.length_a   1.000
_cell.length_b   1.000
_cell.length_c   1.000
_cell.angle_alpha   90.00
_cell.angle_beta   90.00
_cell.angle_gamma   90.00
#
_symmetry.space_group_name_H-M   'P 1'
#
loop_
_entity.id
_entity.type
_entity.pdbx_description
1 polymer ?
#
loop_
_entity_poly.entity_id
_entity_poly.type
_entity_poly.pdbx_seq_one_letter_code
_entity_poly.pdbx_strand_id
1 'polypeptide(L)'
;MRLVPFEIAHGEALLEADLNDDRNRPAPEFGNFMPTLMHEDMAFTAIDNGYLVAAAGIFPLWEGVGEAWFLGASRVGRHQFRIAKLVREGLLRIAEEQGLWRVQAALRSDWPELARWARFLGMKHEGTMRCYGANKLDYERWAWLDGC
;
A
#
# COMPACT_ATOMS: atom_id res chain seq x y z
N MET A 1 8.26 17.06 3.27
CA MET A 1 8.00 15.67 2.85
C MET A 1 8.26 15.51 1.37
N ARG A 2 8.96 14.48 0.98
CA ARG A 2 9.30 14.21 -0.42
C ARG A 2 9.20 12.73 -0.74
N LEU A 3 8.98 12.40 -2.01
CA LEU A 3 9.05 11.03 -2.50
C LEU A 3 10.42 10.75 -3.07
N VAL A 4 10.94 9.57 -2.78
CA VAL A 4 12.18 9.03 -3.35
C VAL A 4 11.89 7.63 -3.89
N PRO A 5 12.75 7.11 -4.80
CA PRO A 5 12.62 5.73 -5.24
C PRO A 5 12.68 4.77 -4.05
N PHE A 6 11.86 3.72 -4.11
CA PHE A 6 11.82 2.72 -3.06
C PHE A 6 13.06 1.82 -3.12
N GLU A 7 13.60 1.50 -1.94
CA GLU A 7 14.67 0.53 -1.76
C GLU A 7 14.25 -0.53 -0.74
N ILE A 8 14.76 -1.74 -0.85
CA ILE A 8 14.45 -2.85 0.07
C ILE A 8 14.73 -2.45 1.52
N ALA A 9 15.83 -1.73 1.75
CA ALA A 9 16.19 -1.25 3.07
C ALA A 9 15.12 -0.34 3.70
N HIS A 10 14.40 0.43 2.88
CA HIS A 10 13.27 1.25 3.36
C HIS A 10 12.15 0.38 3.92
N GLY A 11 11.80 -0.68 3.18
CA GLY A 11 10.75 -1.61 3.60
C GLY A 11 11.12 -2.34 4.89
N GLU A 12 12.34 -2.82 4.99
CA GLU A 12 12.84 -3.47 6.20
C GLU A 12 12.78 -2.54 7.41
N ALA A 13 13.23 -1.29 7.25
CA ALA A 13 13.20 -0.29 8.31
C ALA A 13 11.76 0.05 8.73
N LEU A 14 10.83 0.17 7.79
CA LEU A 14 9.42 0.43 8.10
C LEU A 14 8.75 -0.74 8.81
N LEU A 15 9.07 -1.96 8.44
CA LEU A 15 8.56 -3.16 9.13
C LEU A 15 9.06 -3.25 10.57
N GLU A 16 10.31 -2.88 10.81
CA GLU A 16 10.89 -2.90 12.17
C GLU A 16 10.36 -1.77 13.05
N ALA A 17 10.06 -0.61 12.47
CA ALA A 17 9.69 0.59 13.22
C ALA A 17 8.36 0.46 13.97
N ASP A 18 7.47 -0.44 13.57
CA ASP A 18 6.12 -0.59 14.12
C ASP A 18 5.88 -1.91 14.84
N LEU A 19 6.91 -2.44 15.50
CA LEU A 19 6.83 -3.69 16.26
C LEU A 19 5.75 -3.68 17.36
N ASN A 20 5.26 -2.51 17.75
CA ASN A 20 4.33 -2.35 18.87
C ASN A 20 2.86 -2.09 18.45
N ASP A 21 2.57 -1.91 17.19
CA ASP A 21 1.20 -1.71 16.70
C ASP A 21 0.81 -2.85 15.77
N ASP A 22 0.09 -3.84 16.31
CA ASP A 22 -0.34 -5.02 15.57
C ASP A 22 -1.24 -4.70 14.38
N ARG A 23 -1.89 -3.52 14.38
CA ARG A 23 -2.75 -3.10 13.28
C ARG A 23 -1.97 -2.63 12.06
N ASN A 24 -0.79 -2.07 12.29
CA ASN A 24 0.08 -1.56 11.22
C ASN A 24 1.01 -2.63 10.64
N ARG A 25 1.03 -3.83 11.24
CA ARG A 25 1.84 -4.91 10.70
C ARG A 25 1.19 -5.49 9.47
N PRO A 26 1.88 -5.48 8.33
CA PRO A 26 1.47 -6.34 7.23
C PRO A 26 1.45 -7.80 7.74
N ALA A 27 0.67 -8.65 7.10
CA ALA A 27 0.70 -10.07 7.40
C ALA A 27 2.16 -10.55 7.45
N PRO A 28 2.54 -11.43 8.39
CA PRO A 28 3.92 -11.91 8.50
C PRO A 28 4.48 -12.42 7.17
N GLU A 29 3.64 -13.00 6.34
CA GLU A 29 3.99 -13.47 5.00
C GLU A 29 4.43 -12.33 4.08
N PHE A 30 3.98 -11.10 4.32
CA PHE A 30 4.33 -9.94 3.49
C PHE A 30 5.85 -9.69 3.51
N GLY A 31 6.49 -9.81 4.68
CA GLY A 31 7.94 -9.68 4.78
C GLY A 31 8.70 -10.71 3.94
N ASN A 32 8.18 -11.94 3.86
CA ASN A 32 8.78 -13.01 3.06
C ASN A 32 8.61 -12.78 1.56
N PHE A 33 7.53 -12.11 1.15
CA PHE A 33 7.26 -11.80 -0.25
C PHE A 33 7.83 -10.46 -0.70
N MET A 34 8.30 -9.63 0.24
CA MET A 34 8.75 -8.29 -0.07
C MET A 34 9.78 -8.21 -1.20
N PRO A 35 10.81 -9.06 -1.25
CA PRO A 35 11.76 -9.04 -2.37
C PRO A 35 11.10 -9.35 -3.72
N THR A 36 10.03 -10.14 -3.72
CA THR A 36 9.28 -10.51 -4.93
C THR A 36 8.32 -9.38 -5.36
N LEU A 37 7.84 -8.59 -4.40
CA LEU A 37 6.88 -7.51 -4.63
C LEU A 37 7.53 -6.22 -5.12
N MET A 38 8.85 -6.13 -5.02
CA MET A 38 9.58 -4.91 -5.30
C MET A 38 9.99 -4.81 -6.75
N HIS A 39 9.17 -4.12 -7.48
CA HIS A 39 9.61 -3.53 -8.74
C HIS A 39 10.00 -2.09 -8.44
N GLU A 40 11.30 -1.79 -8.52
CA GLU A 40 11.85 -0.48 -8.18
C GLU A 40 11.15 0.65 -8.92
N ASP A 41 10.75 0.41 -10.17
CA ASP A 41 10.04 1.38 -11.00
C ASP A 41 8.55 1.55 -10.63
N MET A 42 8.04 0.71 -9.73
CA MET A 42 6.63 0.67 -9.36
C MET A 42 6.41 0.89 -7.86
N ALA A 43 7.35 1.53 -7.20
CA ALA A 43 7.27 1.80 -5.78
C ALA A 43 8.00 3.09 -5.40
N PHE A 44 7.59 3.69 -4.30
CA PHE A 44 8.18 4.93 -3.80
C PHE A 44 8.15 4.95 -2.27
N THR A 45 9.02 5.79 -1.70
CA THR A 45 9.11 6.01 -0.25
C THR A 45 8.90 7.48 0.05
N ALA A 46 8.11 7.78 1.08
CA ALA A 46 7.93 9.14 1.59
C ALA A 46 8.91 9.37 2.75
N ILE A 47 9.66 10.44 2.66
CA ILE A 47 10.63 10.87 3.66
C ILE A 47 10.27 12.27 4.15
N ASP A 48 10.29 12.46 5.46
CA ASP A 48 10.06 13.76 6.09
C ASP A 48 11.19 14.04 7.09
N ASN A 49 11.91 15.15 6.89
CA ASN A 49 13.04 15.55 7.75
C ASN A 49 14.07 14.42 7.95
N GLY A 50 14.37 13.65 6.91
CA GLY A 50 15.31 12.54 6.97
C GLY A 50 14.79 11.26 7.57
N TYR A 51 13.50 11.22 7.97
CA TYR A 51 12.87 10.03 8.53
C TYR A 51 11.96 9.35 7.51
N LEU A 52 12.01 8.02 7.49
CA LEU A 52 11.09 7.22 6.69
C LEU A 52 9.68 7.31 7.31
N VAL A 53 8.70 7.69 6.51
CA VAL A 53 7.32 7.83 6.96
C VAL A 53 6.44 6.70 6.42
N ALA A 54 6.57 6.42 5.14
CA ALA A 54 5.76 5.41 4.47
C ALA A 54 6.41 4.96 3.17
N ALA A 55 6.02 3.81 2.69
CA ALA A 55 6.33 3.34 1.35
C ALA A 55 5.07 2.75 0.73
N ALA A 56 4.94 2.87 -0.57
CA ALA A 56 3.82 2.32 -1.31
C ALA A 56 4.25 1.92 -2.71
N GLY A 57 3.51 1.04 -3.32
CA GLY A 57 3.77 0.62 -4.68
C GLY A 57 2.69 -0.28 -5.22
N ILE A 58 2.94 -0.73 -6.44
CA ILE A 58 2.08 -1.69 -7.13
C ILE A 58 2.98 -2.81 -7.61
N PHE A 59 2.62 -4.06 -7.41
CA PHE A 59 3.28 -5.13 -8.13
C PHE A 59 2.36 -5.70 -9.21
N PRO A 60 2.91 -6.03 -10.39
CA PRO A 60 2.10 -6.51 -11.49
C PRO A 60 1.64 -7.95 -11.22
N LEU A 61 0.35 -8.22 -11.48
CA LEU A 61 -0.20 -9.56 -11.44
C LEU A 61 -0.18 -10.18 -12.84
N TRP A 62 -0.70 -9.47 -13.82
CA TRP A 62 -0.69 -9.79 -15.25
C TRP A 62 -0.95 -8.51 -16.04
N GLU A 63 -1.05 -8.60 -17.36
CA GLU A 63 -1.22 -7.43 -18.20
C GLU A 63 -2.40 -6.56 -17.75
N GLY A 64 -2.12 -5.29 -17.48
CA GLY A 64 -3.11 -4.29 -17.11
C GLY A 64 -3.58 -4.33 -15.67
N VAL A 65 -3.14 -5.30 -14.86
CA VAL A 65 -3.63 -5.50 -13.49
C VAL A 65 -2.47 -5.54 -12.50
N GLY A 66 -2.58 -4.74 -11.42
CA GLY A 66 -1.61 -4.72 -10.35
C GLY A 66 -2.24 -4.72 -8.97
N GLU A 67 -1.47 -5.16 -7.98
CA GLU A 67 -1.83 -5.14 -6.56
C GLU A 67 -1.09 -4.02 -5.87
N ALA A 68 -1.83 -3.08 -5.28
CA ALA A 68 -1.24 -2.00 -4.49
C ALA A 68 -0.89 -2.48 -3.09
N TRP A 69 0.21 -1.97 -2.57
CA TRP A 69 0.64 -2.23 -1.20
C TRP A 69 1.08 -0.94 -0.53
N PHE A 70 1.02 -0.95 0.80
CA PHE A 70 1.39 0.20 1.61
C PHE A 70 2.05 -0.26 2.90
N LEU A 71 3.12 0.41 3.29
CA LEU A 71 3.79 0.28 4.58
C LEU A 71 3.87 1.65 5.23
N GLY A 72 3.33 1.78 6.43
CA GLY A 72 3.37 3.04 7.17
C GLY A 72 4.08 2.92 8.50
N ALA A 73 4.89 3.91 8.86
CA ALA A 73 5.42 4.05 10.20
C ALA A 73 4.37 4.69 11.12
N SER A 74 4.58 4.59 12.44
CA SER A 74 3.69 5.19 13.45
C SER A 74 3.47 6.69 13.24
N ARG A 75 4.41 7.36 12.57
CA ARG A 75 4.32 8.80 12.25
C ARG A 75 3.29 9.13 11.18
N VAL A 76 2.73 8.14 10.48
CA VAL A 76 1.70 8.36 9.45
C VAL A 76 0.51 9.15 10.01
N GLY A 77 0.09 8.85 11.25
CA GLY A 77 -1.04 9.53 11.89
C GLY A 77 -0.95 11.06 11.90
N ARG A 78 0.28 11.58 12.01
CA ARG A 78 0.56 13.02 11.99
C ARG A 78 0.37 13.66 10.61
N HIS A 79 0.62 12.91 9.56
CA HIS A 79 0.72 13.38 8.19
C HIS A 79 -0.24 12.67 7.25
N GLN A 80 -1.28 12.03 7.78
CA GLN A 80 -2.12 11.14 7.00
C GLN A 80 -2.72 11.77 5.74
N PHE A 81 -3.11 13.04 5.78
CA PHE A 81 -3.63 13.72 4.59
C PHE A 81 -2.56 13.95 3.52
N ARG A 82 -1.37 14.39 3.92
CA ARG A 82 -0.26 14.62 3.00
C ARG A 82 0.19 13.30 2.38
N ILE A 83 0.29 12.25 3.20
CA ILE A 83 0.69 10.93 2.75
C ILE A 83 -0.36 10.35 1.80
N ALA A 84 -1.64 10.43 2.16
CA ALA A 84 -2.72 9.95 1.31
C ALA A 84 -2.69 10.63 -0.07
N LYS A 85 -2.46 11.93 -0.11
CA LYS A 85 -2.32 12.67 -1.36
C LYS A 85 -1.12 12.22 -2.18
N LEU A 86 0.05 12.08 -1.55
CA LEU A 86 1.26 11.62 -2.21
C LEU A 86 1.12 10.18 -2.72
N VAL A 87 0.54 9.30 -1.92
CA VAL A 87 0.29 7.91 -2.31
C VAL A 87 -0.66 7.86 -3.50
N ARG A 88 -1.73 8.63 -3.47
CA ARG A 88 -2.67 8.73 -4.60
C ARG A 88 -1.96 9.17 -5.88
N GLU A 89 -1.21 10.25 -5.82
CA GLU A 89 -0.47 10.77 -6.97
C GLU A 89 0.54 9.75 -7.50
N GLY A 90 1.27 9.11 -6.59
CA GLY A 90 2.27 8.09 -6.94
C GLY A 90 1.67 6.85 -7.57
N LEU A 91 0.59 6.32 -7.00
CA LEU A 91 -0.07 5.13 -7.54
C LEU A 91 -0.72 5.39 -8.90
N LEU A 92 -1.36 6.55 -9.08
CA LEU A 92 -1.96 6.93 -10.37
C LEU A 92 -0.88 7.12 -11.44
N ARG A 93 0.25 7.71 -11.09
CA ARG A 93 1.38 7.85 -12.01
C ARG A 93 1.91 6.47 -12.45
N ILE A 94 2.11 5.57 -11.51
CA ILE A 94 2.54 4.20 -11.83
C ILE A 94 1.54 3.52 -12.74
N ALA A 95 0.25 3.62 -12.42
CA ALA A 95 -0.81 3.00 -13.23
C ALA A 95 -0.79 3.54 -14.67
N GLU A 96 -0.61 4.84 -14.85
CA GLU A 96 -0.52 5.47 -16.18
C GLU A 96 0.73 5.02 -16.94
N GLU A 97 1.89 5.09 -16.29
CA GLU A 97 3.17 4.70 -16.90
C GLU A 97 3.21 3.23 -17.30
N GLN A 98 2.56 2.36 -16.53
CA GLN A 98 2.55 0.92 -16.76
C GLN A 98 1.33 0.44 -17.56
N GLY A 99 0.43 1.36 -17.96
CA GLY A 99 -0.76 1.00 -18.71
C GLY A 99 -1.74 0.13 -17.95
N LEU A 100 -1.86 0.32 -16.64
CA LEU A 100 -2.77 -0.48 -15.82
C LEU A 100 -4.19 0.05 -15.94
N TRP A 101 -5.15 -0.85 -16.16
CA TRP A 101 -6.58 -0.52 -16.12
C TRP A 101 -7.25 -0.96 -14.83
N ARG A 102 -6.54 -1.75 -14.00
CA ARG A 102 -7.02 -2.17 -12.69
C ARG A 102 -5.88 -2.14 -11.67
N VAL A 103 -6.10 -1.45 -10.57
CA VAL A 103 -5.24 -1.49 -9.38
C VAL A 103 -6.10 -1.91 -8.22
N GLN A 104 -5.79 -3.05 -7.63
CA GLN A 104 -6.56 -3.59 -6.52
C GLN A 104 -5.75 -3.61 -5.23
N ALA A 105 -6.44 -3.69 -4.11
CA ALA A 105 -5.83 -3.79 -2.79
C ALA A 105 -6.68 -4.67 -1.87
N ALA A 106 -6.03 -5.33 -0.94
CA ALA A 106 -6.66 -6.08 0.13
C ALA A 106 -6.42 -5.33 1.44
N LEU A 107 -7.50 -4.94 2.12
CA LEU A 107 -7.45 -4.15 3.35
C LEU A 107 -8.15 -4.90 4.48
N ARG A 108 -7.57 -4.90 5.67
CA ARG A 108 -8.14 -5.58 6.84
C ARG A 108 -9.54 -5.06 7.14
N SER A 109 -10.48 -5.98 7.33
CA SER A 109 -11.87 -5.63 7.63
C SER A 109 -12.05 -5.00 9.00
N ASP A 110 -11.16 -5.33 9.95
CA ASP A 110 -11.20 -4.82 11.32
C ASP A 110 -10.55 -3.44 11.49
N TRP A 111 -10.18 -2.80 10.39
CA TRP A 111 -9.59 -1.46 10.41
C TRP A 111 -10.37 -0.51 9.47
N PRO A 112 -11.48 0.09 9.98
CA PRO A 112 -12.38 0.91 9.14
C PRO A 112 -11.73 2.13 8.49
N GLU A 113 -10.67 2.68 9.08
CA GLU A 113 -9.95 3.84 8.53
C GLU A 113 -9.35 3.55 7.16
N LEU A 114 -9.00 2.30 6.89
CA LEU A 114 -8.47 1.89 5.58
C LEU A 114 -9.50 2.06 4.47
N ALA A 115 -10.78 1.85 4.75
CA ALA A 115 -11.84 2.07 3.78
C ALA A 115 -11.92 3.54 3.36
N ARG A 116 -11.69 4.46 4.28
CA ARG A 116 -11.64 5.89 4.00
C ARG A 116 -10.48 6.22 3.07
N TRP A 117 -9.32 5.63 3.32
CA TRP A 117 -8.15 5.77 2.45
C TRP A 117 -8.42 5.23 1.06
N ALA A 118 -9.01 4.04 0.96
CA ALA A 118 -9.33 3.42 -0.32
C ALA A 118 -10.26 4.32 -1.16
N ARG A 119 -11.29 4.89 -0.55
CA ARG A 119 -12.19 5.82 -1.24
C ARG A 119 -11.47 7.08 -1.71
N PHE A 120 -10.58 7.61 -0.89
CA PHE A 120 -9.77 8.78 -1.26
C PHE A 120 -8.86 8.46 -2.46
N LEU A 121 -8.33 7.25 -2.54
CA LEU A 121 -7.53 6.78 -3.68
C LEU A 121 -8.36 6.52 -4.93
N GLY A 122 -9.68 6.68 -4.86
CA GLY A 122 -10.57 6.42 -5.98
C GLY A 122 -10.98 4.97 -6.14
N MET A 123 -10.69 4.14 -5.14
CA MET A 123 -11.08 2.73 -5.17
C MET A 123 -12.53 2.53 -4.75
N LYS A 124 -13.14 1.46 -5.25
CA LYS A 124 -14.48 1.02 -4.89
C LYS A 124 -14.41 -0.35 -4.24
N HIS A 125 -15.28 -0.58 -3.27
CA HIS A 125 -15.39 -1.86 -2.57
C HIS A 125 -15.98 -2.93 -3.49
N GLU A 126 -15.34 -4.09 -3.55
CA GLU A 126 -15.79 -5.22 -4.39
C GLU A 126 -16.26 -6.43 -3.59
N GLY A 127 -15.94 -6.51 -2.33
CA GLY A 127 -16.41 -7.62 -1.51
C GLY A 127 -15.50 -7.93 -0.33
N THR A 128 -15.97 -8.82 0.53
CA THR A 128 -15.25 -9.31 1.69
C THR A 128 -14.64 -10.67 1.39
N MET A 129 -13.35 -10.80 1.68
CA MET A 129 -12.60 -12.05 1.56
C MET A 129 -12.44 -12.64 2.96
N ARG A 130 -13.26 -13.64 3.25
CA ARG A 130 -13.27 -14.27 4.59
C ARG A 130 -12.08 -15.19 4.76
N CYS A 131 -11.45 -15.14 5.94
CA CYS A 131 -10.28 -15.96 6.29
C CYS A 131 -9.12 -15.81 5.30
N TYR A 132 -8.97 -14.64 4.72
CA TYR A 132 -7.96 -14.36 3.70
C TYR A 132 -6.57 -14.16 4.29
N GLY A 133 -6.49 -13.47 5.42
CA GLY A 133 -5.22 -13.11 6.05
C GLY A 133 -4.73 -14.13 7.07
N ALA A 134 -3.57 -13.85 7.62
CA ALA A 134 -3.02 -14.61 8.74
C ALA A 134 -4.02 -14.59 9.92
N ASN A 135 -4.02 -15.64 10.75
CA ASN A 135 -4.93 -15.80 11.88
C ASN A 135 -6.43 -15.77 11.46
N LYS A 136 -6.73 -16.17 10.23
CA LYS A 136 -8.08 -16.17 9.67
C LYS A 136 -8.75 -14.79 9.65
N LEU A 137 -7.98 -13.73 9.55
CA LEU A 137 -8.50 -12.37 9.43
C LEU A 137 -9.22 -12.18 8.10
N ASP A 138 -10.35 -11.48 8.15
CA ASP A 138 -11.08 -11.08 6.96
C ASP A 138 -10.45 -9.82 6.35
N TYR A 139 -10.46 -9.76 5.04
CA TYR A 139 -9.99 -8.60 4.29
C TYR A 139 -11.08 -8.14 3.33
N GLU A 140 -11.06 -6.84 3.01
CA GLU A 140 -11.93 -6.24 2.00
C GLU A 140 -11.15 -6.04 0.71
N ARG A 141 -11.76 -6.42 -0.43
CA ARG A 141 -11.19 -6.17 -1.75
C ARG A 141 -11.68 -4.83 -2.26
N TRP A 142 -10.74 -3.98 -2.61
CA TRP A 142 -10.98 -2.68 -3.21
C TRP A 142 -10.26 -2.60 -4.56
N ALA A 143 -10.82 -1.84 -5.51
CA ALA A 143 -10.19 -1.67 -6.81
C ALA A 143 -10.44 -0.28 -7.39
N TRP A 144 -9.41 0.24 -8.04
CA TRP A 144 -9.49 1.37 -8.94
C TRP A 144 -9.50 0.84 -10.36
N LEU A 145 -10.39 1.37 -11.20
CA LEU A 145 -10.57 0.92 -12.59
C LEU A 145 -10.47 2.11 -13.53
N ASP A 146 -9.89 1.88 -14.71
CA ASP A 146 -9.80 2.85 -15.79
C ASP A 146 -10.25 2.21 -17.10
N GLY A 147 -11.33 2.76 -17.69
CA GLY A 147 -11.87 2.30 -18.96
C GLY A 147 -12.59 0.95 -18.94
N CYS A 148 -13.01 0.53 -17.77
CA CYS A 148 -13.75 -0.72 -17.64
C CYS A 148 -15.25 -0.48 -17.44
#